data_cfafe8243745034799cd32280805e60a
#
_entry.id   cfafe8243745034799cd32280805e60a
#
_cell.length_a   1.000
_cell.length_b   1.000
_cell.length_c   1.000
_cell.angle_alpha   90.00
_cell.angle_beta   90.00
_cell.angle_gamma   90.00
#
_symmetry.space_group_name_H-M   'P 1'
#
loop_
_entity.id
_entity.type
_entity.pdbx_description
1 polymer ?
#
loop_
_entity_poly.entity_id
_entity_poly.type
_entity_poly.pdbx_seq_one_letter_code
_entity_poly.pdbx_strand_id
1 'polypeptide(L)'
;MRRTLVIQLNRTGDLIQTTPLLQDLVNEAPRDQIDLLVLSGNQEVVQGLSGVERVLTVGEQEVLRMNHELTGEDATRVDSNLPQRWLLDSRLGDYDEILDVSTQWLGYWVARELKAQTKTGGVLTRSNELLFRGDWPTYQAALLDFREWNRVNLVDLFRGYACSSRTPPAGFRPYLARDPHWTHGLGSPGEGFIGINPGASESQRRYPAEGFLAIIHGCLRLGYHPVLVGAPMDRPICEEIAAGMGGRIPNLAGRTRIPEMAQLLSGLSALVSNDTGAIHMAAAMGTPVVTLSGPASASGVSAFVHETGPWGEGHVVLQAPLSQPGRLLEVITPELVVDTLRWRLGRLSTDLLRVRLESASGVEAWQGERIPESEDPLGGIRYAPLLGSHPSARNDDASCLRTFFARNLGRGAEQRVSHLDATEGLLPAGMDPILASLGPALKSAASRARRL
;
A
#
# COMPACT_ATOMS: atom_id res chain seq x y z
N MET A 1 -1.85 28.11 14.10
CA MET A 1 -1.09 27.44 13.03
C MET A 1 -0.34 26.30 13.71
N ARG A 2 -0.82 25.08 13.54
CA ARG A 2 -0.20 23.87 14.09
C ARG A 2 0.96 23.44 13.18
N ARG A 3 1.93 22.78 13.77
CA ARG A 3 3.00 22.10 13.04
C ARG A 3 2.90 20.60 13.26
N THR A 4 2.69 19.88 12.17
CA THR A 4 2.58 18.42 12.18
C THR A 4 3.79 17.79 11.47
N LEU A 5 4.43 16.82 12.11
CA LEU A 5 5.43 15.97 11.48
C LEU A 5 4.78 14.64 11.08
N VAL A 6 4.85 14.30 9.80
CA VAL A 6 4.50 12.97 9.31
C VAL A 6 5.79 12.21 9.00
N ILE A 7 5.92 11.00 9.54
CA ILE A 7 7.09 10.14 9.35
C ILE A 7 6.69 8.94 8.50
N GLN A 8 7.33 8.80 7.31
CA GLN A 8 7.15 7.66 6.42
C GLN A 8 8.50 7.19 5.88
N LEU A 9 9.13 6.26 6.56
CA LEU A 9 10.47 5.75 6.26
C LEU A 9 10.44 4.39 5.53
N ASN A 10 9.30 4.01 4.96
CA ASN A 10 9.18 2.82 4.14
C ASN A 10 9.41 3.15 2.65
N ARG A 11 9.06 2.22 1.77
CA ARG A 11 9.30 2.32 0.33
C ARG A 11 8.42 3.37 -0.36
N THR A 12 8.73 3.67 -1.61
CA THR A 12 7.98 4.62 -2.47
C THR A 12 6.47 4.34 -2.52
N GLY A 13 6.09 3.07 -2.63
CA GLY A 13 4.67 2.66 -2.64
C GLY A 13 3.94 3.05 -1.37
N ASP A 14 4.58 2.87 -0.20
CA ASP A 14 4.01 3.23 1.10
C ASP A 14 3.84 4.75 1.22
N LEU A 15 4.81 5.54 0.71
CA LEU A 15 4.68 7.00 0.70
C LEU A 15 3.52 7.45 -0.21
N ILE A 16 3.34 6.84 -1.39
CA ILE A 16 2.19 7.14 -2.25
C ILE A 16 0.88 6.85 -1.51
N GLN A 17 0.79 5.73 -0.81
CA GLN A 17 -0.37 5.36 0.01
C GLN A 17 -0.59 6.29 1.22
N THR A 18 0.44 7.02 1.65
CA THR A 18 0.36 8.02 2.73
C THR A 18 -0.14 9.38 2.22
N THR A 19 -0.01 9.68 0.94
CA THR A 19 -0.38 11.02 0.41
C THR A 19 -1.85 11.39 0.62
N PRO A 20 -2.84 10.47 0.64
CA PRO A 20 -4.21 10.79 1.04
C PRO A 20 -4.33 11.32 2.48
N LEU A 21 -3.54 10.82 3.43
CA LEU A 21 -3.46 11.38 4.77
C LEU A 21 -2.98 12.85 4.72
N LEU A 22 -1.94 13.15 3.93
CA LEU A 22 -1.43 14.51 3.78
C LEU A 22 -2.48 15.43 3.16
N GLN A 23 -3.22 14.95 2.15
CA GLN A 23 -4.32 15.69 1.53
C GLN A 23 -5.46 15.96 2.53
N ASP A 24 -5.81 15.01 3.37
CA ASP A 24 -6.83 15.18 4.41
C ASP A 24 -6.38 16.25 5.44
N LEU A 25 -5.15 16.18 5.94
CA LEU A 25 -4.60 17.16 6.88
C LEU A 25 -4.65 18.58 6.30
N VAL A 26 -4.25 18.75 5.04
CA VAL A 26 -4.29 20.05 4.35
C VAL A 26 -5.74 20.54 4.18
N ASN A 27 -6.65 19.66 3.81
CA ASN A 27 -8.06 20.02 3.59
C ASN A 27 -8.77 20.39 4.90
N GLU A 28 -8.43 19.74 6.01
CA GLU A 28 -9.01 20.02 7.32
C GLU A 28 -8.49 21.32 7.95
N ALA A 29 -7.19 21.58 7.76
CA ALA A 29 -6.52 22.73 8.33
C ALA A 29 -5.54 23.41 7.34
N PRO A 30 -6.03 24.15 6.33
CA PRO A 30 -5.21 24.67 5.23
C PRO A 30 -4.11 25.69 5.66
N ARG A 31 -4.15 26.13 6.90
CA ARG A 31 -3.14 27.08 7.46
C ARG A 31 -2.06 26.40 8.28
N ASP A 32 -2.21 25.12 8.55
CA ASP A 32 -1.25 24.36 9.33
C ASP A 32 -0.07 23.93 8.46
N GLN A 33 1.08 23.73 9.07
CA GLN A 33 2.31 23.37 8.39
C GLN A 33 2.59 21.88 8.58
N ILE A 34 2.84 21.19 7.48
CA ILE A 34 3.21 19.77 7.49
C ILE A 34 4.68 19.67 7.09
N ASP A 35 5.48 19.13 7.99
CA ASP A 35 6.82 18.63 7.70
C ASP A 35 6.71 17.11 7.45
N LEU A 36 7.43 16.62 6.47
CA LEU A 36 7.41 15.21 6.08
C LEU A 36 8.84 14.64 6.14
N LEU A 37 9.04 13.57 6.90
CA LEU A 37 10.31 12.83 6.96
C LEU A 37 10.19 11.54 6.14
N VAL A 38 11.04 11.40 5.11
CA VAL A 38 11.00 10.28 4.15
C VAL A 38 12.39 9.74 3.82
N LEU A 39 12.43 8.58 3.16
CA LEU A 39 13.68 8.09 2.56
C LEU A 39 14.14 9.01 1.43
N SER A 40 15.46 9.20 1.33
CA SER A 40 16.10 9.90 0.21
C SER A 40 15.73 9.20 -1.11
N GLY A 41 15.34 10.00 -2.12
CA GLY A 41 14.80 9.49 -3.39
C GLY A 41 13.27 9.51 -3.44
N ASN A 42 12.59 9.38 -2.30
CA ASN A 42 11.12 9.41 -2.26
C ASN A 42 10.53 10.82 -2.24
N GLN A 43 11.34 11.87 -1.99
CA GLN A 43 10.85 13.26 -1.97
C GLN A 43 10.18 13.69 -3.28
N GLU A 44 10.55 13.08 -4.41
CA GLU A 44 9.93 13.36 -5.70
C GLU A 44 8.44 12.98 -5.76
N VAL A 45 7.98 12.04 -4.92
CA VAL A 45 6.56 11.63 -4.85
C VAL A 45 5.65 12.80 -4.51
N VAL A 46 6.07 13.62 -3.56
CA VAL A 46 5.27 14.73 -3.00
C VAL A 46 5.64 16.09 -3.57
N GLN A 47 6.48 16.14 -4.58
CA GLN A 47 6.88 17.40 -5.22
C GLN A 47 5.63 18.15 -5.73
N GLY A 48 5.45 19.38 -5.25
CA GLY A 48 4.30 20.22 -5.61
C GLY A 48 2.99 19.86 -4.86
N LEU A 49 3.01 18.94 -3.91
CA LEU A 49 1.87 18.71 -3.03
C LEU A 49 1.66 19.94 -2.13
N SER A 50 0.52 20.60 -2.29
CA SER A 50 0.17 21.78 -1.51
C SER A 50 0.09 21.44 -0.02
N GLY A 51 0.56 22.36 0.83
CA GLY A 51 0.49 22.25 2.30
C GLY A 51 1.61 21.46 2.95
N VAL A 52 2.48 20.80 2.19
CA VAL A 52 3.74 20.24 2.70
C VAL A 52 4.79 21.34 2.67
N GLU A 53 5.21 21.81 3.85
CA GLU A 53 6.14 22.93 4.00
C GLU A 53 7.59 22.50 3.79
N ARG A 54 7.98 21.39 4.41
CA ARG A 54 9.33 20.85 4.30
C ARG A 54 9.29 19.33 4.07
N VAL A 55 10.16 18.86 3.19
CA VAL A 55 10.45 17.44 3.02
C VAL A 55 11.88 17.20 3.50
N LEU A 56 11.99 16.48 4.62
CA LEU A 56 13.26 16.08 5.21
C LEU A 56 13.56 14.66 4.77
N THR A 57 14.81 14.37 4.48
CA THR A 57 15.21 13.08 3.95
C THR A 57 16.27 12.41 4.80
N VAL A 58 16.25 11.09 4.84
CA VAL A 58 17.30 10.25 5.41
C VAL A 58 17.65 9.13 4.44
N GLY A 59 18.93 8.77 4.35
CA GLY A 59 19.39 7.73 3.44
C GLY A 59 18.90 6.34 3.88
N GLU A 60 18.53 5.47 2.93
CA GLU A 60 18.08 4.11 3.24
C GLU A 60 19.13 3.32 4.04
N GLN A 61 20.42 3.43 3.66
CA GLN A 61 21.52 2.79 4.38
C GLN A 61 21.74 3.36 5.80
N GLU A 62 21.39 4.63 5.99
CA GLU A 62 21.42 5.26 7.33
C GLU A 62 20.29 4.73 8.19
N VAL A 63 19.07 4.61 7.63
CA VAL A 63 17.92 4.03 8.34
C VAL A 63 18.24 2.60 8.78
N LEU A 64 18.79 1.78 7.87
CA LEU A 64 19.17 0.39 8.20
C LEU A 64 20.19 0.34 9.33
N ARG A 65 21.26 1.15 9.27
CA ARG A 65 22.26 1.22 10.33
C ARG A 65 21.67 1.66 11.66
N MET A 66 20.87 2.72 11.67
CA MET A 66 20.23 3.21 12.88
C MET A 66 19.22 2.23 13.47
N ASN A 67 18.46 1.52 12.61
CA ASN A 67 17.56 0.46 13.07
C ASN A 67 18.35 -0.66 13.79
N HIS A 68 19.46 -1.14 13.23
CA HIS A 68 20.32 -2.16 13.86
C HIS A 68 20.85 -1.69 15.22
N GLU A 69 21.26 -0.41 15.34
CA GLU A 69 21.68 0.14 16.62
C GLU A 69 20.55 0.19 17.65
N LEU A 70 19.35 0.59 17.21
CA LEU A 70 18.18 0.72 18.08
C LEU A 70 17.64 -0.65 18.54
N THR A 71 17.77 -1.69 17.73
CA THR A 71 17.32 -3.05 18.06
C THR A 71 18.38 -3.86 18.82
N GLY A 72 19.64 -3.44 18.77
CA GLY A 72 20.75 -4.17 19.41
C GLY A 72 21.16 -5.45 18.66
N GLU A 73 20.74 -5.65 17.42
CA GLU A 73 21.04 -6.85 16.62
C GLU A 73 22.52 -6.99 16.25
N ASP A 74 23.29 -5.91 16.27
CA ASP A 74 24.74 -5.94 16.01
C ASP A 74 25.54 -5.24 17.12
N ALA A 75 25.76 -5.93 18.23
CA ALA A 75 26.51 -5.42 19.39
C ALA A 75 28.01 -5.17 19.11
N THR A 76 28.53 -5.55 17.94
CA THR A 76 29.99 -5.51 17.65
C THR A 76 30.47 -4.24 16.95
N ARG A 77 29.55 -3.36 16.49
CA ARG A 77 29.88 -2.14 15.72
C ARG A 77 29.03 -0.93 16.12
N VAL A 78 28.68 -0.78 17.37
CA VAL A 78 27.75 0.27 17.80
C VAL A 78 28.50 1.61 17.94
N ASP A 79 28.30 2.54 17.03
CA ASP A 79 28.43 3.95 17.32
C ASP A 79 27.16 4.43 18.02
N SER A 80 27.05 4.18 19.32
CA SER A 80 25.87 4.41 20.17
C SER A 80 25.27 5.83 20.10
N ASN A 81 25.87 6.73 19.32
CA ASN A 81 25.46 8.11 19.16
C ASN A 81 25.00 8.47 17.74
N LEU A 82 24.94 7.50 16.79
CA LEU A 82 24.59 7.80 15.41
C LEU A 82 23.17 8.39 15.28
N PRO A 83 22.12 7.81 15.89
CA PRO A 83 20.77 8.39 15.82
C PRO A 83 20.72 9.81 16.41
N GLN A 84 21.42 10.05 17.56
CA GLN A 84 21.45 11.35 18.22
C GLN A 84 22.15 12.41 17.36
N ARG A 85 23.30 12.07 16.76
CA ARG A 85 24.02 12.97 15.86
C ARG A 85 23.17 13.31 14.63
N TRP A 86 22.58 12.29 14.02
CA TRP A 86 21.67 12.49 12.87
C TRP A 86 20.51 13.41 13.25
N LEU A 87 19.90 13.23 14.43
CA LEU A 87 18.79 14.07 14.88
C LEU A 87 19.21 15.55 15.03
N LEU A 88 20.39 15.81 15.58
CA LEU A 88 20.94 17.16 15.72
C LEU A 88 21.13 17.84 14.35
N ASP A 89 21.57 17.09 13.35
CA ASP A 89 21.82 17.58 12.00
C ASP A 89 20.55 17.67 11.15
N SER A 90 19.48 16.96 11.50
CA SER A 90 18.25 16.80 10.71
C SER A 90 17.39 18.06 10.60
N ARG A 91 17.63 19.08 11.43
CA ARG A 91 16.81 20.30 11.55
C ARG A 91 15.34 20.03 11.95
N LEU A 92 15.04 18.88 12.50
CA LEU A 92 13.77 18.59 13.15
C LEU A 92 13.65 19.45 14.41
N GLY A 93 12.44 19.87 14.72
CA GLY A 93 12.17 20.76 15.86
C GLY A 93 11.02 20.25 16.72
N ASP A 94 10.41 21.15 17.48
CA ASP A 94 9.22 20.86 18.26
C ASP A 94 7.98 20.92 17.35
N TYR A 95 7.02 20.05 17.58
CA TYR A 95 5.77 19.93 16.83
C TYR A 95 4.55 19.95 17.76
N ASP A 96 3.41 20.32 17.22
CA ASP A 96 2.14 20.14 17.93
C ASP A 96 1.70 18.67 17.82
N GLU A 97 1.98 18.05 16.67
CA GLU A 97 1.58 16.67 16.40
C GLU A 97 2.67 15.90 15.63
N ILE A 98 2.82 14.62 15.97
CA ILE A 98 3.65 13.68 15.22
C ILE A 98 2.78 12.50 14.84
N LEU A 99 2.76 12.18 13.53
CA LEU A 99 2.11 11.00 12.96
C LEU A 99 3.20 10.09 12.37
N ASP A 100 3.50 8.99 13.04
CA ASP A 100 4.42 7.98 12.53
C ASP A 100 3.64 6.83 11.89
N VAL A 101 3.62 6.83 10.56
CA VAL A 101 2.97 5.80 9.74
C VAL A 101 3.99 4.80 9.17
N SER A 102 5.26 4.92 9.56
CA SER A 102 6.31 3.98 9.19
C SER A 102 6.31 2.73 10.07
N THR A 103 7.03 1.71 9.62
CA THR A 103 7.30 0.50 10.40
C THR A 103 8.79 0.39 10.76
N GLN A 104 9.48 1.54 10.82
CA GLN A 104 10.92 1.62 11.03
C GLN A 104 11.26 2.04 12.46
N TRP A 105 12.21 1.36 13.09
CA TRP A 105 12.65 1.69 14.45
C TRP A 105 13.13 3.14 14.57
N LEU A 106 13.78 3.67 13.55
CA LEU A 106 14.17 5.08 13.50
C LEU A 106 12.96 6.01 13.64
N GLY A 107 11.84 5.73 12.97
CA GLY A 107 10.60 6.52 13.08
C GLY A 107 10.09 6.53 14.52
N TYR A 108 9.99 5.35 15.14
CA TYR A 108 9.54 5.20 16.52
C TYR A 108 10.45 5.92 17.52
N TRP A 109 11.77 5.90 17.26
CA TRP A 109 12.75 6.60 18.05
C TRP A 109 12.66 8.12 17.88
N VAL A 110 12.53 8.63 16.65
CA VAL A 110 12.31 10.05 16.37
C VAL A 110 11.05 10.56 17.06
N ALA A 111 9.95 9.79 16.97
CA ALA A 111 8.71 10.12 17.66
C ALA A 111 8.89 10.19 19.19
N ARG A 112 9.81 9.39 19.77
CA ARG A 112 10.18 9.49 21.20
C ARG A 112 10.92 10.78 21.54
N GLU A 113 11.98 11.06 20.80
CA GLU A 113 12.93 12.14 21.12
C GLU A 113 12.35 13.55 20.93
N LEU A 114 11.54 13.73 19.89
CA LEU A 114 10.95 15.03 19.59
C LEU A 114 9.81 15.36 20.58
N LYS A 115 9.69 16.66 20.91
CA LYS A 115 8.57 17.16 21.69
C LYS A 115 7.36 17.35 20.80
N ALA A 116 6.20 16.85 21.24
CA ALA A 116 4.91 17.10 20.62
C ALA A 116 3.79 16.98 21.66
N GLN A 117 2.68 17.72 21.43
CA GLN A 117 1.49 17.62 22.28
C GLN A 117 0.80 16.29 22.07
N THR A 118 0.73 15.83 20.81
CA THR A 118 0.15 14.54 20.44
C THR A 118 1.11 13.73 19.58
N LYS A 119 1.10 12.42 19.80
CA LYS A 119 1.89 11.46 19.00
C LYS A 119 1.01 10.27 18.66
N THR A 120 0.82 10.00 17.38
CA THR A 120 0.05 8.88 16.85
C THR A 120 0.97 7.97 16.04
N GLY A 121 0.86 6.65 16.23
CA GLY A 121 1.75 5.69 15.58
C GLY A 121 2.62 4.93 16.57
N GLY A 122 3.72 4.35 16.07
CA GLY A 122 4.73 3.70 16.89
C GLY A 122 5.58 4.72 17.65
N VAL A 123 5.80 4.48 18.95
CA VAL A 123 6.66 5.32 19.79
C VAL A 123 7.45 4.42 20.75
N LEU A 124 8.77 4.57 20.80
CA LEU A 124 9.58 3.87 21.79
C LEU A 124 9.45 4.49 23.18
N THR A 125 9.40 3.66 24.21
CA THR A 125 9.56 4.09 25.58
C THR A 125 11.04 4.41 25.88
N ARG A 126 11.31 4.95 27.07
CA ARG A 126 12.71 5.12 27.55
C ARG A 126 13.44 3.78 27.76
N SER A 127 12.69 2.70 28.01
CA SER A 127 13.22 1.32 28.09
C SER A 127 13.28 0.61 26.72
N ASN A 128 13.12 1.35 25.60
CA ASN A 128 13.11 0.83 24.24
C ASN A 128 11.97 -0.18 23.95
N GLU A 129 10.90 -0.14 24.71
CA GLU A 129 9.68 -0.89 24.39
C GLU A 129 8.86 -0.15 23.35
N LEU A 130 8.35 -0.85 22.33
CA LEU A 130 7.48 -0.27 21.31
C LEU A 130 6.04 -0.17 21.83
N LEU A 131 5.50 1.04 21.78
CA LEU A 131 4.09 1.32 22.06
C LEU A 131 3.42 1.89 20.81
N PHE A 132 2.18 1.45 20.54
CA PHE A 132 1.33 2.05 19.53
C PHE A 132 0.33 3.01 20.19
N ARG A 133 0.31 4.26 19.71
CA ARG A 133 -0.57 5.32 20.20
C ARG A 133 -1.58 5.68 19.14
N GLY A 134 -2.87 5.71 19.54
CA GLY A 134 -4.01 5.91 18.66
C GLY A 134 -4.69 4.60 18.30
N ASP A 135 -5.95 4.72 17.90
CA ASP A 135 -6.81 3.57 17.64
C ASP A 135 -6.37 2.79 16.39
N TRP A 136 -6.11 3.49 15.31
CA TRP A 136 -5.69 2.88 14.04
C TRP A 136 -4.30 2.25 14.08
N PRO A 137 -3.28 2.88 14.68
CA PRO A 137 -2.00 2.21 14.93
C PRO A 137 -2.14 0.95 15.80
N THR A 138 -3.01 0.99 16.82
CA THR A 138 -3.27 -0.18 17.66
C THR A 138 -3.97 -1.29 16.89
N TYR A 139 -4.94 -0.96 16.03
CA TYR A 139 -5.57 -1.90 15.10
C TYR A 139 -4.55 -2.55 14.16
N GLN A 140 -3.69 -1.75 13.53
CA GLN A 140 -2.65 -2.26 12.64
C GLN A 140 -1.71 -3.21 13.37
N ALA A 141 -1.24 -2.84 14.55
CA ALA A 141 -0.34 -3.66 15.37
C ALA A 141 -0.97 -4.99 15.78
N ALA A 142 -2.25 -4.96 16.14
CA ALA A 142 -2.97 -6.16 16.56
C ALA A 142 -3.21 -7.15 15.41
N LEU A 143 -3.26 -6.67 14.16
CA LEU A 143 -3.44 -7.49 12.97
C LEU A 143 -2.12 -7.95 12.31
N LEU A 144 -0.95 -7.58 12.85
CA LEU A 144 0.33 -8.01 12.25
C LEU A 144 0.44 -9.54 12.12
N ASP A 145 -0.04 -10.27 13.13
CA ASP A 145 -0.05 -11.73 13.14
C ASP A 145 -1.29 -12.35 12.47
N PHE A 146 -2.26 -11.52 12.06
CA PHE A 146 -3.56 -11.93 11.51
C PHE A 146 -3.92 -11.15 10.25
N ARG A 147 -2.94 -10.83 9.42
CA ARG A 147 -3.12 -9.99 8.24
C ARG A 147 -4.13 -10.54 7.23
N GLU A 148 -4.33 -11.85 7.19
CA GLU A 148 -5.35 -12.50 6.38
C GLU A 148 -6.79 -12.07 6.74
N TRP A 149 -6.99 -11.52 7.93
CA TRP A 149 -8.27 -10.96 8.38
C TRP A 149 -8.40 -9.46 8.12
N ASN A 150 -7.30 -8.78 7.78
CA ASN A 150 -7.36 -7.35 7.49
C ASN A 150 -8.14 -7.08 6.20
N ARG A 151 -9.13 -6.22 6.28
CA ARG A 151 -9.93 -5.73 5.14
C ARG A 151 -9.83 -4.22 4.95
N VAL A 152 -8.91 -3.59 5.66
CA VAL A 152 -8.64 -2.15 5.55
C VAL A 152 -7.40 -1.94 4.71
N ASN A 153 -7.53 -1.23 3.61
CA ASN A 153 -6.39 -0.84 2.79
C ASN A 153 -5.50 0.15 3.54
N LEU A 154 -4.18 0.08 3.31
CA LEU A 154 -3.21 0.96 3.98
C LEU A 154 -3.52 2.45 3.77
N VAL A 155 -4.06 2.83 2.62
CA VAL A 155 -4.49 4.23 2.39
C VAL A 155 -5.56 4.64 3.40
N ASP A 156 -6.60 3.83 3.57
CA ASP A 156 -7.70 4.13 4.49
C ASP A 156 -7.22 4.06 5.94
N LEU A 157 -6.32 3.13 6.24
CA LEU A 157 -5.70 3.01 7.56
C LEU A 157 -4.88 4.25 7.91
N PHE A 158 -4.02 4.73 7.01
CA PHE A 158 -3.19 5.93 7.25
C PHE A 158 -4.06 7.18 7.37
N ARG A 159 -5.13 7.33 6.58
CA ARG A 159 -6.10 8.40 6.73
C ARG A 159 -6.72 8.41 8.13
N GLY A 160 -6.99 7.23 8.68
CA GLY A 160 -7.46 7.06 10.05
C GLY A 160 -6.49 7.58 11.12
N TYR A 161 -5.18 7.63 10.87
CA TYR A 161 -4.19 8.18 11.83
C TYR A 161 -4.44 9.67 12.14
N ALA A 162 -4.93 10.43 11.18
CA ALA A 162 -5.34 11.82 11.38
C ALA A 162 -6.75 11.97 11.96
N CYS A 163 -7.38 10.87 12.36
CA CYS A 163 -8.80 10.85 12.76
C CYS A 163 -9.75 11.42 11.69
N SER A 164 -9.32 11.42 10.42
CA SER A 164 -10.17 11.83 9.31
C SER A 164 -11.32 10.85 9.17
N SER A 165 -12.53 11.34 9.46
CA SER A 165 -13.77 10.57 9.34
C SER A 165 -14.49 10.84 8.02
N ARG A 166 -13.85 11.56 7.11
CA ARG A 166 -14.49 11.99 5.86
C ARG A 166 -14.37 10.92 4.79
N THR A 167 -15.49 10.51 4.24
CA THR A 167 -15.51 9.72 3.01
C THR A 167 -14.81 10.48 1.89
N PRO A 168 -13.83 9.88 1.20
CA PRO A 168 -13.15 10.55 0.12
C PRO A 168 -14.14 10.92 -1.00
N PRO A 169 -14.04 12.12 -1.58
CA PRO A 169 -14.92 12.52 -2.68
C PRO A 169 -14.73 11.61 -3.91
N ALA A 170 -15.72 11.58 -4.79
CA ALA A 170 -15.61 10.85 -6.05
C ALA A 170 -14.38 11.33 -6.84
N GLY A 171 -13.61 10.38 -7.36
CA GLY A 171 -12.38 10.68 -8.10
C GLY A 171 -11.16 11.01 -7.22
N PHE A 172 -11.31 11.01 -5.89
CA PHE A 172 -10.16 11.13 -4.99
C PHE A 172 -9.14 10.01 -5.24
N ARG A 173 -7.87 10.37 -5.23
CA ARG A 173 -6.75 9.44 -5.48
C ARG A 173 -5.55 9.84 -4.65
N PRO A 174 -4.65 8.90 -4.33
CA PRO A 174 -3.33 9.24 -3.82
C PRO A 174 -2.64 10.26 -4.72
N TYR A 175 -1.95 11.21 -4.11
CA TYR A 175 -1.14 12.17 -4.86
C TYR A 175 0.14 11.50 -5.33
N LEU A 176 0.54 11.83 -6.55
CA LEU A 176 1.86 11.53 -7.08
C LEU A 176 2.28 12.67 -8.02
N ALA A 177 3.43 13.26 -7.76
CA ALA A 177 4.00 14.29 -8.63
C ALA A 177 4.20 13.76 -10.04
N ARG A 178 3.90 14.59 -11.04
CA ARG A 178 3.99 14.25 -12.47
C ARG A 178 4.77 15.33 -13.20
N ASP A 179 5.59 14.93 -14.17
CA ASP A 179 6.27 15.84 -15.09
C ASP A 179 5.48 15.92 -16.42
N PRO A 180 4.60 16.90 -16.59
CA PRO A 180 3.77 17.00 -17.78
C PRO A 180 4.55 17.39 -19.04
N HIS A 181 5.80 17.86 -18.90
CA HIS A 181 6.66 18.23 -20.02
C HIS A 181 7.52 17.07 -20.52
N TRP A 182 7.61 15.99 -19.73
CA TRP A 182 8.36 14.81 -20.14
C TRP A 182 7.60 14.02 -21.20
N THR A 183 8.30 13.60 -22.24
CA THR A 183 7.76 12.77 -23.31
C THR A 183 8.54 11.48 -23.42
N HIS A 184 7.83 10.37 -23.54
CA HIS A 184 8.44 9.04 -23.62
C HIS A 184 9.06 8.70 -24.98
N GLY A 185 8.83 9.51 -26.03
CA GLY A 185 9.35 9.28 -27.39
C GLY A 185 8.83 8.02 -28.10
N LEU A 186 7.75 7.40 -27.60
CA LEU A 186 7.24 6.12 -28.11
C LEU A 186 6.34 6.27 -29.36
N GLY A 187 6.09 7.50 -29.81
CA GLY A 187 5.15 7.75 -30.91
C GLY A 187 3.68 7.64 -30.47
N SER A 188 2.79 7.58 -31.45
CA SER A 188 1.34 7.45 -31.22
C SER A 188 0.93 6.00 -31.46
N PRO A 189 0.44 5.27 -30.46
CA PRO A 189 -0.02 3.89 -30.62
C PRO A 189 -1.44 3.90 -31.24
N GLY A 190 -1.75 2.88 -32.02
CA GLY A 190 -3.09 2.74 -32.63
C GLY A 190 -4.18 2.61 -31.57
N GLU A 191 -4.13 1.58 -30.74
CA GLU A 191 -5.13 1.27 -29.70
C GLU A 191 -4.71 1.77 -28.31
N GLY A 192 -3.43 2.08 -28.10
CA GLY A 192 -2.87 2.53 -26.83
C GLY A 192 -1.69 1.71 -26.36
N PHE A 193 -1.07 2.17 -25.28
CA PHE A 193 0.04 1.47 -24.65
C PHE A 193 -0.44 0.63 -23.45
N ILE A 194 0.13 -0.57 -23.31
CA ILE A 194 0.02 -1.38 -22.08
C ILE A 194 1.39 -1.42 -21.41
N GLY A 195 1.44 -0.92 -20.16
CA GLY A 195 2.62 -1.05 -19.33
C GLY A 195 2.80 -2.49 -18.85
N ILE A 196 4.03 -2.98 -18.89
CA ILE A 196 4.41 -4.29 -18.36
C ILE A 196 5.52 -4.08 -17.35
N ASN A 197 5.26 -4.37 -16.09
CA ASN A 197 6.24 -4.30 -15.01
C ASN A 197 6.53 -5.70 -14.47
N PRO A 198 7.60 -6.37 -14.97
CA PRO A 198 7.95 -7.71 -14.54
C PRO A 198 8.81 -7.74 -13.27
N GLY A 199 9.20 -6.57 -12.73
CA GLY A 199 10.01 -6.46 -11.54
C GLY A 199 9.31 -6.96 -10.28
N ALA A 200 10.08 -7.41 -9.30
CA ALA A 200 9.69 -7.62 -7.92
C ALA A 200 10.92 -7.59 -7.02
N SER A 201 10.77 -7.12 -5.78
CA SER A 201 11.90 -7.06 -4.82
C SER A 201 12.45 -8.44 -4.47
N GLU A 202 11.59 -9.45 -4.44
CA GLU A 202 11.94 -10.84 -4.15
C GLU A 202 11.64 -11.72 -5.37
N SER A 203 12.59 -12.59 -5.73
CA SER A 203 12.46 -13.47 -6.90
C SER A 203 11.24 -14.41 -6.80
N GLN A 204 10.91 -14.85 -5.59
CA GLN A 204 9.76 -15.73 -5.33
C GLN A 204 8.40 -15.07 -5.58
N ARG A 205 8.34 -13.73 -5.54
CA ARG A 205 7.13 -12.94 -5.83
C ARG A 205 7.04 -12.55 -7.30
N ARG A 206 8.01 -12.95 -8.12
CA ARG A 206 8.11 -12.57 -9.52
C ARG A 206 7.36 -13.58 -10.38
N TYR A 207 6.40 -13.06 -11.16
CA TYR A 207 5.78 -13.84 -12.23
C TYR A 207 6.83 -14.17 -13.30
N PRO A 208 6.87 -15.39 -13.85
CA PRO A 208 7.92 -15.83 -14.76
C PRO A 208 8.03 -15.01 -16.04
N ALA A 209 9.25 -14.87 -16.57
CA ALA A 209 9.52 -14.10 -17.80
C ALA A 209 8.75 -14.64 -19.00
N GLU A 210 8.69 -15.96 -19.16
CA GLU A 210 7.93 -16.62 -20.24
C GLU A 210 6.43 -16.29 -20.18
N GLY A 211 5.87 -16.12 -18.98
CA GLY A 211 4.48 -15.68 -18.79
C GLY A 211 4.28 -14.25 -19.28
N PHE A 212 5.21 -13.33 -18.95
CA PHE A 212 5.16 -11.97 -19.46
C PHE A 212 5.32 -11.92 -20.98
N LEU A 213 6.19 -12.75 -21.58
CA LEU A 213 6.30 -12.86 -23.03
C LEU A 213 4.96 -13.27 -23.66
N ALA A 214 4.28 -14.25 -23.11
CA ALA A 214 2.96 -14.68 -23.59
C ALA A 214 1.90 -13.57 -23.45
N ILE A 215 1.89 -12.83 -22.34
CA ILE A 215 1.00 -11.67 -22.11
C ILE A 215 1.29 -10.58 -23.17
N ILE A 216 2.58 -10.25 -23.42
CA ILE A 216 3.00 -9.27 -24.42
C ILE A 216 2.49 -9.66 -25.81
N HIS A 217 2.64 -10.93 -26.21
CA HIS A 217 2.05 -11.43 -27.46
C HIS A 217 0.53 -11.31 -27.50
N GLY A 218 -0.12 -11.53 -26.35
CA GLY A 218 -1.57 -11.30 -26.21
C GLY A 218 -1.96 -9.84 -26.47
N CYS A 219 -1.25 -8.89 -25.87
CA CYS A 219 -1.48 -7.45 -26.06
C CYS A 219 -1.28 -7.03 -27.53
N LEU A 220 -0.22 -7.52 -28.17
CA LEU A 220 0.06 -7.25 -29.59
C LEU A 220 -1.09 -7.76 -30.49
N ARG A 221 -1.61 -8.96 -30.23
CA ARG A 221 -2.77 -9.50 -30.99
C ARG A 221 -4.04 -8.67 -30.82
N LEU A 222 -4.16 -7.93 -29.72
CA LEU A 222 -5.27 -7.00 -29.44
C LEU A 222 -5.05 -5.61 -30.06
N GLY A 223 -3.90 -5.37 -30.73
CA GLY A 223 -3.56 -4.09 -31.34
C GLY A 223 -2.94 -3.07 -30.37
N TYR A 224 -2.66 -3.46 -29.12
CA TYR A 224 -1.96 -2.60 -28.15
C TYR A 224 -0.45 -2.72 -28.29
N HIS A 225 0.24 -1.65 -27.87
CA HIS A 225 1.70 -1.59 -27.86
C HIS A 225 2.24 -1.78 -26.43
N PRO A 226 2.81 -2.96 -26.10
CA PRO A 226 3.44 -3.17 -24.80
C PRO A 226 4.69 -2.32 -24.63
N VAL A 227 4.89 -1.78 -23.42
CA VAL A 227 6.10 -1.07 -23.01
C VAL A 227 6.58 -1.61 -21.66
N LEU A 228 7.85 -2.01 -21.58
CA LEU A 228 8.44 -2.46 -20.33
C LEU A 228 8.79 -1.26 -19.46
N VAL A 229 8.36 -1.33 -18.19
CA VAL A 229 8.59 -0.31 -17.18
C VAL A 229 9.11 -0.95 -15.90
N GLY A 230 9.76 -0.17 -15.05
CA GLY A 230 10.29 -0.65 -13.78
C GLY A 230 11.38 0.26 -13.21
N ALA A 231 11.80 -0.03 -11.98
CA ALA A 231 12.92 0.63 -11.33
C ALA A 231 14.28 0.20 -11.94
N PRO A 232 15.39 0.86 -11.60
CA PRO A 232 16.73 0.46 -12.07
C PRO A 232 17.09 -1.00 -11.77
N MET A 233 16.62 -1.53 -10.63
CA MET A 233 16.83 -2.92 -10.22
C MET A 233 16.08 -3.94 -11.09
N ASP A 234 15.06 -3.51 -11.83
CA ASP A 234 14.24 -4.37 -12.70
C ASP A 234 14.82 -4.49 -14.12
N ARG A 235 15.90 -3.75 -14.44
CA ARG A 235 16.53 -3.79 -15.78
C ARG A 235 16.85 -5.20 -16.26
N PRO A 236 17.49 -6.09 -15.48
CA PRO A 236 17.88 -7.40 -15.96
C PRO A 236 16.71 -8.22 -16.50
N ILE A 237 15.61 -8.30 -15.76
CA ILE A 237 14.41 -9.02 -16.20
C ILE A 237 13.72 -8.35 -17.39
N CYS A 238 13.72 -7.00 -17.44
CA CYS A 238 13.16 -6.28 -18.58
C CYS A 238 14.01 -6.44 -19.84
N GLU A 239 15.34 -6.51 -19.73
CA GLU A 239 16.26 -6.79 -20.84
C GLU A 239 16.09 -8.22 -21.35
N GLU A 240 15.93 -9.20 -20.47
CA GLU A 240 15.63 -10.58 -20.81
C GLU A 240 14.34 -10.68 -21.65
N ILE A 241 13.26 -10.07 -21.18
CA ILE A 241 11.97 -10.06 -21.89
C ILE A 241 12.07 -9.30 -23.22
N ALA A 242 12.76 -8.15 -23.26
CA ALA A 242 12.97 -7.40 -24.49
C ALA A 242 13.76 -8.20 -25.53
N ALA A 243 14.79 -8.94 -25.09
CA ALA A 243 15.56 -9.86 -25.95
C ALA A 243 14.68 -11.00 -26.48
N GLY A 244 13.83 -11.60 -25.64
CA GLY A 244 12.85 -12.61 -26.04
C GLY A 244 11.85 -12.12 -27.10
N MET A 245 11.60 -10.81 -27.13
CA MET A 245 10.79 -10.14 -28.16
C MET A 245 11.61 -9.67 -29.38
N GLY A 246 12.88 -10.02 -29.46
CA GLY A 246 13.78 -9.58 -30.53
C GLY A 246 13.99 -8.06 -30.54
N GLY A 247 13.94 -7.40 -29.40
CA GLY A 247 14.12 -5.95 -29.25
C GLY A 247 12.98 -5.09 -29.83
N ARG A 248 11.83 -5.67 -30.17
CA ARG A 248 10.74 -4.98 -30.84
C ARG A 248 9.82 -4.18 -29.90
N ILE A 249 9.98 -4.33 -28.59
CA ILE A 249 9.20 -3.60 -27.59
C ILE A 249 10.07 -2.59 -26.85
N PRO A 250 9.57 -1.37 -26.59
CA PRO A 250 10.29 -0.37 -25.81
C PRO A 250 10.57 -0.85 -24.40
N ASN A 251 11.78 -0.59 -23.91
CA ASN A 251 12.19 -0.86 -22.53
C ASN A 251 12.61 0.45 -21.84
N LEU A 252 11.78 0.93 -20.95
CA LEU A 252 12.00 2.15 -20.14
C LEU A 252 12.40 1.84 -18.69
N ALA A 253 12.62 0.58 -18.32
CA ALA A 253 13.00 0.20 -16.97
C ALA A 253 14.28 0.91 -16.52
N GLY A 254 14.22 1.61 -15.39
CA GLY A 254 15.31 2.39 -14.82
C GLY A 254 15.77 3.57 -15.69
N ARG A 255 14.92 4.06 -16.60
CA ARG A 255 15.20 5.22 -17.46
C ARG A 255 14.30 6.41 -17.15
N THR A 256 13.51 6.32 -16.09
CA THR A 256 12.58 7.34 -15.65
C THR A 256 12.80 7.69 -14.18
N ARG A 257 12.70 8.96 -13.84
CA ARG A 257 12.50 9.42 -12.47
C ARG A 257 11.04 9.18 -12.05
N ILE A 258 10.71 9.35 -10.78
CA ILE A 258 9.35 9.14 -10.27
C ILE A 258 8.31 10.01 -11.00
N PRO A 259 8.48 11.34 -11.19
CA PRO A 259 7.51 12.15 -11.92
C PRO A 259 7.38 11.80 -13.41
N GLU A 260 8.44 11.34 -14.04
CA GLU A 260 8.46 10.90 -15.43
C GLU A 260 7.72 9.56 -15.58
N MET A 261 7.93 8.64 -14.64
CA MET A 261 7.18 7.38 -14.59
C MET A 261 5.69 7.63 -14.36
N ALA A 262 5.32 8.57 -13.48
CA ALA A 262 3.95 8.98 -13.26
C ALA A 262 3.32 9.56 -14.56
N GLN A 263 4.07 10.39 -15.29
CA GLN A 263 3.63 10.92 -16.58
C GLN A 263 3.41 9.79 -17.60
N LEU A 264 4.33 8.83 -17.69
CA LEU A 264 4.18 7.66 -18.56
C LEU A 264 2.91 6.88 -18.20
N LEU A 265 2.77 6.51 -16.92
CA LEU A 265 1.63 5.72 -16.42
C LEU A 265 0.30 6.40 -16.74
N SER A 266 0.21 7.74 -16.60
CA SER A 266 -1.02 8.49 -16.89
C SER A 266 -1.50 8.39 -18.34
N GLY A 267 -0.61 8.01 -19.27
CA GLY A 267 -0.91 7.83 -20.70
C GLY A 267 -1.15 6.36 -21.10
N LEU A 268 -1.03 5.42 -20.17
CA LEU A 268 -1.27 4.00 -20.48
C LEU A 268 -2.75 3.64 -20.44
N SER A 269 -3.17 2.73 -21.31
CA SER A 269 -4.52 2.13 -21.26
C SER A 269 -4.68 1.21 -20.06
N ALA A 270 -3.62 0.52 -19.66
CA ALA A 270 -3.54 -0.30 -18.44
C ALA A 270 -2.08 -0.62 -18.08
N LEU A 271 -1.86 -1.08 -16.84
CA LEU A 271 -0.61 -1.67 -16.36
C LEU A 271 -0.85 -3.12 -15.96
N VAL A 272 0.00 -4.04 -16.42
CA VAL A 272 0.16 -5.39 -15.86
C VAL A 272 1.44 -5.42 -15.06
N SER A 273 1.36 -5.81 -13.80
CA SER A 273 2.49 -5.72 -12.88
C SER A 273 2.45 -6.82 -11.82
N ASN A 274 3.62 -7.27 -11.40
CA ASN A 274 3.73 -7.89 -10.09
C ASN A 274 3.33 -6.89 -8.99
N ASP A 275 3.07 -7.38 -7.78
CA ASP A 275 2.78 -6.55 -6.62
C ASP A 275 4.02 -5.75 -6.18
N THR A 276 4.12 -4.51 -6.66
CA THR A 276 5.25 -3.59 -6.48
C THR A 276 4.77 -2.15 -6.36
N GLY A 277 5.69 -1.22 -6.05
CA GLY A 277 5.37 0.21 -6.01
C GLY A 277 4.72 0.77 -7.29
N ALA A 278 4.95 0.14 -8.44
CA ALA A 278 4.38 0.58 -9.72
C ALA A 278 2.83 0.48 -9.76
N ILE A 279 2.21 -0.48 -9.04
CA ILE A 279 0.74 -0.57 -8.97
C ILE A 279 0.15 0.63 -8.25
N HIS A 280 0.80 1.12 -7.20
CA HIS A 280 0.36 2.30 -6.44
C HIS A 280 0.57 3.59 -7.26
N MET A 281 1.68 3.67 -8.02
CA MET A 281 1.91 4.78 -8.95
C MET A 281 0.82 4.84 -10.03
N ALA A 282 0.50 3.69 -10.64
CA ALA A 282 -0.54 3.61 -11.66
C ALA A 282 -1.93 3.96 -11.08
N ALA A 283 -2.26 3.45 -9.90
CA ALA A 283 -3.49 3.77 -9.19
C ALA A 283 -3.61 5.28 -8.90
N ALA A 284 -2.53 5.92 -8.44
CA ALA A 284 -2.49 7.37 -8.23
C ALA A 284 -2.73 8.15 -9.53
N MET A 285 -2.25 7.64 -10.67
CA MET A 285 -2.50 8.24 -11.99
C MET A 285 -3.87 7.88 -12.57
N GLY A 286 -4.63 6.98 -11.93
CA GLY A 286 -5.92 6.50 -12.43
C GLY A 286 -5.82 5.52 -13.58
N THR A 287 -4.64 4.97 -13.79
CA THR A 287 -4.41 3.95 -14.81
C THR A 287 -4.93 2.61 -14.29
N PRO A 288 -5.78 1.89 -15.03
CA PRO A 288 -6.21 0.56 -14.66
C PRO A 288 -5.03 -0.39 -14.44
N VAL A 289 -5.10 -1.20 -13.37
CA VAL A 289 -4.04 -2.14 -13.03
C VAL A 289 -4.59 -3.57 -13.02
N VAL A 290 -3.85 -4.49 -13.60
CA VAL A 290 -3.97 -5.93 -13.38
C VAL A 290 -2.72 -6.37 -12.62
N THR A 291 -2.86 -6.64 -11.34
CA THR A 291 -1.78 -7.08 -10.47
C THR A 291 -1.69 -8.59 -10.47
N LEU A 292 -0.48 -9.12 -10.63
CA LEU A 292 -0.17 -10.54 -10.49
C LEU A 292 0.46 -10.75 -9.12
N SER A 293 -0.29 -11.34 -8.20
CA SER A 293 0.12 -11.54 -6.81
C SER A 293 0.42 -13.02 -6.55
N GLY A 294 1.63 -13.27 -6.07
CA GLY A 294 2.06 -14.61 -5.67
C GLY A 294 1.79 -14.90 -4.20
N PRO A 295 2.06 -16.15 -3.78
CA PRO A 295 2.06 -16.50 -2.38
C PRO A 295 3.12 -15.71 -1.62
N ALA A 296 2.98 -15.70 -0.29
CA ALA A 296 3.92 -15.06 0.63
C ALA A 296 5.38 -15.42 0.35
N SER A 297 6.25 -14.45 0.57
CA SER A 297 7.70 -14.69 0.61
C SER A 297 8.08 -15.70 1.69
N ALA A 298 9.30 -16.24 1.61
CA ALA A 298 9.89 -17.08 2.67
C ALA A 298 9.94 -16.37 4.04
N SER A 299 9.86 -15.05 4.06
CA SER A 299 9.75 -14.21 5.28
C SER A 299 8.34 -14.17 5.90
N GLY A 300 7.38 -14.91 5.35
CA GLY A 300 5.99 -14.96 5.86
C GLY A 300 5.16 -13.72 5.51
N VAL A 301 5.73 -12.73 4.81
CA VAL A 301 5.00 -11.53 4.38
C VAL A 301 4.28 -11.84 3.07
N SER A 302 3.02 -12.23 3.15
CA SER A 302 2.15 -12.32 1.98
C SER A 302 1.70 -10.94 1.53
N ALA A 303 1.56 -10.77 0.22
CA ALA A 303 0.80 -9.66 -0.32
C ALA A 303 -0.68 -9.91 -0.03
N PHE A 304 -1.22 -9.21 0.93
CA PHE A 304 -2.65 -9.26 1.24
C PHE A 304 -3.35 -8.20 0.41
N VAL A 305 -4.09 -8.64 -0.60
CA VAL A 305 -4.78 -7.76 -1.55
C VAL A 305 -5.60 -6.67 -0.86
N HIS A 306 -6.27 -7.02 0.23
CA HIS A 306 -7.13 -6.08 0.97
C HIS A 306 -6.32 -4.95 1.62
N GLU A 307 -5.12 -5.26 2.09
CA GLU A 307 -4.23 -4.31 2.76
C GLU A 307 -3.39 -3.50 1.78
N THR A 308 -2.74 -4.20 0.84
CA THR A 308 -1.71 -3.62 -0.03
C THR A 308 -2.09 -3.53 -1.50
N GLY A 309 -3.32 -3.86 -1.88
CA GLY A 309 -3.79 -3.70 -3.26
C GLY A 309 -3.80 -2.23 -3.70
N PRO A 310 -3.75 -1.96 -5.03
CA PRO A 310 -3.76 -0.61 -5.56
C PRO A 310 -5.08 0.12 -5.20
N TRP A 311 -4.98 1.25 -4.52
CA TRP A 311 -6.17 1.96 -4.02
C TRP A 311 -6.93 2.65 -5.14
N GLY A 312 -8.19 2.25 -5.35
CA GLY A 312 -9.08 2.81 -6.36
C GLY A 312 -10.06 1.78 -6.91
N GLU A 313 -11.05 2.28 -7.66
CA GLU A 313 -12.05 1.45 -8.31
C GLU A 313 -11.51 0.82 -9.59
N GLY A 314 -11.91 -0.41 -9.84
CA GLY A 314 -11.65 -1.10 -11.10
C GLY A 314 -10.22 -1.59 -11.30
N HIS A 315 -9.36 -1.52 -10.29
CA HIS A 315 -8.11 -2.25 -10.28
C HIS A 315 -8.40 -3.73 -9.98
N VAL A 316 -7.70 -4.62 -10.64
CA VAL A 316 -7.88 -6.08 -10.49
C VAL A 316 -6.61 -6.69 -9.93
N VAL A 317 -6.76 -7.60 -8.98
CA VAL A 317 -5.68 -8.45 -8.47
C VAL A 317 -6.02 -9.90 -8.76
N LEU A 318 -5.15 -10.57 -9.50
CA LEU A 318 -5.14 -12.01 -9.68
C LEU A 318 -4.14 -12.58 -8.68
N GLN A 319 -4.63 -13.34 -7.71
CA GLN A 319 -3.84 -13.88 -6.62
C GLN A 319 -3.75 -15.40 -6.70
N ALA A 320 -2.52 -15.91 -6.65
CA ALA A 320 -2.30 -17.35 -6.49
C ALA A 320 -2.53 -17.76 -5.03
N PRO A 321 -3.02 -19.01 -4.78
CA PRO A 321 -3.26 -19.50 -3.43
C PRO A 321 -1.99 -19.45 -2.58
N LEU A 322 -2.12 -19.04 -1.34
CA LEU A 322 -1.02 -19.00 -0.37
C LEU A 322 -0.40 -20.39 -0.08
N SER A 323 -1.16 -21.46 -0.35
CA SER A 323 -0.76 -22.85 -0.10
C SER A 323 0.16 -23.48 -1.16
N GLN A 324 0.42 -22.80 -2.28
CA GLN A 324 1.18 -23.34 -3.41
C GLN A 324 2.33 -22.40 -3.87
N PRO A 325 3.37 -22.24 -3.07
CA PRO A 325 4.51 -21.42 -3.48
C PRO A 325 5.22 -22.02 -4.72
N GLY A 326 5.62 -21.15 -5.65
CA GLY A 326 6.40 -21.54 -6.84
C GLY A 326 5.58 -21.98 -8.07
N ARG A 327 4.25 -21.95 -8.03
CA ARG A 327 3.38 -22.34 -9.16
C ARG A 327 2.60 -21.16 -9.77
N LEU A 328 3.12 -19.97 -9.68
CA LEU A 328 2.44 -18.74 -10.13
C LEU A 328 1.96 -18.81 -11.58
N LEU A 329 2.82 -19.27 -12.50
CA LEU A 329 2.50 -19.35 -13.91
C LEU A 329 1.42 -20.40 -14.22
N GLU A 330 1.43 -21.50 -13.47
CA GLU A 330 0.46 -22.59 -13.67
C GLU A 330 -0.93 -22.20 -13.18
N VAL A 331 -0.99 -21.35 -12.16
CA VAL A 331 -2.24 -20.90 -11.54
C VAL A 331 -2.78 -19.65 -12.25
N ILE A 332 -1.97 -18.60 -12.38
CA ILE A 332 -2.33 -17.39 -13.11
C ILE A 332 -1.82 -17.53 -14.54
N THR A 333 -2.63 -18.12 -15.42
CA THR A 333 -2.18 -18.32 -16.80
C THR A 333 -2.12 -17.00 -17.58
N PRO A 334 -1.20 -16.88 -18.58
CA PRO A 334 -1.14 -15.67 -19.43
C PRO A 334 -2.44 -15.35 -20.14
N GLU A 335 -3.22 -16.38 -20.53
CA GLU A 335 -4.52 -16.25 -21.17
C GLU A 335 -5.53 -15.59 -20.22
N LEU A 336 -5.55 -15.98 -18.95
CA LEU A 336 -6.41 -15.35 -17.94
C LEU A 336 -6.05 -13.87 -17.74
N VAL A 337 -4.76 -13.53 -17.72
CA VAL A 337 -4.31 -12.13 -17.60
C VAL A 337 -4.77 -11.32 -18.82
N VAL A 338 -4.60 -11.86 -20.02
CA VAL A 338 -5.03 -11.19 -21.27
C VAL A 338 -6.56 -11.06 -21.31
N ASP A 339 -7.32 -12.07 -20.91
CA ASP A 339 -8.79 -11.99 -20.87
C ASP A 339 -9.27 -10.99 -19.81
N THR A 340 -8.58 -10.89 -18.66
CA THR A 340 -8.85 -9.86 -17.65
C THR A 340 -8.58 -8.45 -18.19
N LEU A 341 -7.48 -8.25 -18.92
CA LEU A 341 -7.20 -7.01 -19.63
C LEU A 341 -8.26 -6.68 -20.66
N ARG A 342 -8.67 -7.64 -21.50
CA ARG A 342 -9.74 -7.46 -22.50
C ARG A 342 -11.03 -7.00 -21.86
N TRP A 343 -11.42 -7.65 -20.76
CA TRP A 343 -12.61 -7.25 -20.00
C TRP A 343 -12.45 -5.84 -19.45
N ARG A 344 -11.33 -5.53 -18.83
CA ARG A 344 -11.09 -4.21 -18.27
C ARG A 344 -11.08 -3.08 -19.31
N LEU A 345 -10.69 -3.39 -20.54
CA LEU A 345 -10.67 -2.49 -21.67
C LEU A 345 -12.00 -2.52 -22.48
N GLY A 346 -13.05 -3.17 -21.96
CA GLY A 346 -14.37 -3.24 -22.60
C GLY A 346 -14.42 -4.12 -23.85
N ARG A 347 -13.47 -5.05 -24.03
CA ARG A 347 -13.33 -5.93 -25.21
C ARG A 347 -13.65 -7.40 -24.94
N LEU A 348 -14.14 -7.72 -23.76
CA LEU A 348 -14.62 -9.03 -23.35
C LEU A 348 -15.88 -8.85 -22.50
N SER A 349 -16.89 -9.66 -22.70
CA SER A 349 -18.09 -9.63 -21.86
C SER A 349 -17.79 -10.15 -20.44
N THR A 350 -18.56 -9.67 -19.48
CA THR A 350 -18.49 -10.10 -18.08
C THR A 350 -18.75 -11.60 -17.93
N ASP A 351 -19.74 -12.14 -18.67
CA ASP A 351 -20.07 -13.56 -18.57
C ASP A 351 -18.94 -14.45 -19.06
N LEU A 352 -18.26 -14.07 -20.13
CA LEU A 352 -17.14 -14.85 -20.64
C LEU A 352 -15.93 -14.81 -19.69
N LEU A 353 -15.63 -13.67 -19.07
CA LEU A 353 -14.59 -13.61 -18.05
C LEU A 353 -14.95 -14.45 -16.82
N ARG A 354 -16.23 -14.45 -16.40
CA ARG A 354 -16.70 -15.31 -15.30
C ARG A 354 -16.41 -16.78 -15.57
N VAL A 355 -16.75 -17.27 -16.75
CA VAL A 355 -16.47 -18.66 -17.17
C VAL A 355 -14.96 -18.96 -17.13
N ARG A 356 -14.12 -18.00 -17.53
CA ARG A 356 -12.66 -18.17 -17.48
C ARG A 356 -12.14 -18.28 -16.04
N LEU A 357 -12.64 -17.42 -15.15
CA LEU A 357 -12.27 -17.44 -13.73
C LEU A 357 -12.73 -18.72 -13.04
N GLU A 358 -13.95 -19.20 -13.31
CA GLU A 358 -14.48 -20.45 -12.77
C GLU A 358 -13.67 -21.68 -13.25
N SER A 359 -13.12 -21.60 -14.47
CA SER A 359 -12.27 -22.66 -15.03
C SER A 359 -10.82 -22.59 -14.52
N ALA A 360 -10.39 -21.48 -13.96
CA ALA A 360 -9.04 -21.27 -13.44
C ALA A 360 -8.93 -21.82 -12.01
N SER A 361 -8.51 -23.07 -11.87
CA SER A 361 -8.39 -23.73 -10.56
C SER A 361 -7.41 -23.00 -9.64
N GLY A 362 -7.91 -22.50 -8.51
CA GLY A 362 -7.10 -21.94 -7.42
C GLY A 362 -6.70 -20.47 -7.59
N VAL A 363 -7.14 -19.77 -8.62
CA VAL A 363 -6.95 -18.31 -8.71
C VAL A 363 -8.01 -17.62 -7.89
N GLU A 364 -7.58 -16.69 -7.02
CA GLU A 364 -8.46 -15.71 -6.41
C GLU A 364 -8.38 -14.41 -7.22
N ALA A 365 -9.50 -13.93 -7.72
CA ALA A 365 -9.58 -12.69 -8.48
C ALA A 365 -10.37 -11.65 -7.69
N TRP A 366 -9.77 -10.48 -7.48
CA TRP A 366 -10.30 -9.41 -6.66
C TRP A 366 -10.39 -8.11 -7.45
N GLN A 367 -11.42 -7.32 -7.18
CA GLN A 367 -11.61 -6.00 -7.76
C GLN A 367 -11.78 -4.96 -6.66
N GLY A 368 -11.11 -3.82 -6.81
CA GLY A 368 -11.30 -2.66 -5.96
C GLY A 368 -12.67 -2.01 -6.21
N GLU A 369 -13.45 -1.85 -5.15
CA GLU A 369 -14.77 -1.22 -5.14
C GLU A 369 -14.82 -0.12 -4.09
N ARG A 370 -15.50 0.97 -4.39
CA ARG A 370 -15.76 2.03 -3.40
C ARG A 370 -16.78 1.54 -2.38
N ILE A 371 -16.49 1.79 -1.12
CA ILE A 371 -17.44 1.50 -0.03
C ILE A 371 -18.41 2.67 0.10
N PRO A 372 -19.73 2.45 0.05
CA PRO A 372 -20.71 3.48 0.34
C PRO A 372 -20.59 4.00 1.78
N GLU A 373 -20.77 5.31 1.99
CA GLU A 373 -20.75 5.94 3.31
C GLU A 373 -21.79 5.32 4.28
N SER A 374 -22.89 4.83 3.74
CA SER A 374 -23.93 4.14 4.51
C SER A 374 -23.45 2.80 5.10
N GLU A 375 -22.47 2.15 4.49
CA GLU A 375 -21.89 0.90 4.98
C GLU A 375 -20.73 1.15 5.95
N ASP A 376 -19.87 2.10 5.63
CA ASP A 376 -18.65 2.38 6.37
C ASP A 376 -18.39 3.89 6.40
N PRO A 377 -18.39 4.54 7.58
CA PRO A 377 -18.19 5.98 7.71
C PRO A 377 -16.79 6.46 7.28
N LEU A 378 -15.80 5.56 7.18
CA LEU A 378 -14.49 5.88 6.58
C LEU A 378 -14.58 6.00 5.07
N GLY A 379 -15.55 5.31 4.44
CA GLY A 379 -15.56 5.11 3.01
C GLY A 379 -14.31 4.35 2.54
N GLY A 380 -13.72 4.77 1.43
CA GLY A 380 -12.49 4.16 0.93
C GLY A 380 -12.74 3.02 -0.05
N ILE A 381 -11.82 2.08 -0.10
CA ILE A 381 -11.82 0.97 -1.06
C ILE A 381 -11.81 -0.37 -0.32
N ARG A 382 -12.70 -1.26 -0.72
CA ARG A 382 -12.60 -2.70 -0.39
C ARG A 382 -12.24 -3.49 -1.63
N TYR A 383 -11.66 -4.65 -1.44
CA TYR A 383 -11.51 -5.64 -2.49
C TYR A 383 -12.62 -6.68 -2.38
N ALA A 384 -13.48 -6.72 -3.40
CA ALA A 384 -14.55 -7.71 -3.55
C ALA A 384 -14.12 -8.80 -4.54
N PRO A 385 -14.66 -10.04 -4.41
CA PRO A 385 -14.42 -11.09 -5.41
C PRO A 385 -14.88 -10.62 -6.79
N LEU A 386 -13.98 -10.68 -7.76
CA LEU A 386 -14.28 -10.29 -9.13
C LEU A 386 -15.36 -11.22 -9.70
N LEU A 387 -16.50 -10.65 -10.11
CA LEU A 387 -17.62 -11.34 -10.71
C LEU A 387 -18.21 -12.49 -9.86
N GLY A 388 -18.05 -12.42 -8.52
CA GLY A 388 -18.56 -13.44 -7.61
C GLY A 388 -17.72 -14.72 -7.58
N SER A 389 -16.51 -14.70 -8.14
CA SER A 389 -15.57 -15.82 -8.05
C SER A 389 -15.17 -16.06 -6.58
N HIS A 390 -15.75 -17.08 -5.98
CA HIS A 390 -15.47 -17.62 -4.65
C HIS A 390 -15.53 -16.64 -3.46
N PRO A 391 -16.68 -16.40 -2.83
CA PRO A 391 -16.70 -15.93 -1.47
C PRO A 391 -16.18 -17.07 -0.57
N SER A 392 -14.96 -16.94 -0.04
CA SER A 392 -14.63 -17.76 1.12
C SER A 392 -15.50 -17.28 2.28
N ALA A 393 -15.99 -18.17 3.13
CA ALA A 393 -16.75 -17.81 4.35
C ALA A 393 -15.96 -16.80 5.23
N ARG A 394 -14.62 -16.85 5.15
CA ARG A 394 -13.71 -15.89 5.80
C ARG A 394 -13.87 -14.44 5.31
N ASN A 395 -14.35 -14.20 4.08
CA ASN A 395 -14.52 -12.83 3.57
C ASN A 395 -15.69 -12.11 4.22
N ASP A 396 -16.79 -12.79 4.46
CA ASP A 396 -17.97 -12.18 5.10
C ASP A 396 -17.64 -11.82 6.55
N ASP A 397 -16.99 -12.74 7.27
CA ASP A 397 -16.56 -12.54 8.65
C ASP A 397 -15.57 -11.38 8.79
N ALA A 398 -14.58 -11.31 7.90
CA ALA A 398 -13.58 -10.24 7.93
C ALA A 398 -14.16 -8.87 7.48
N SER A 399 -15.17 -8.85 6.61
CA SER A 399 -15.89 -7.64 6.25
C SER A 399 -16.71 -7.09 7.42
N CYS A 400 -17.27 -7.99 8.24
CA CYS A 400 -17.91 -7.62 9.52
C CYS A 400 -16.92 -6.95 10.48
N LEU A 401 -15.67 -7.45 10.56
CA LEU A 401 -14.62 -6.83 11.38
C LEU A 401 -14.30 -5.42 10.90
N ARG A 402 -14.09 -5.21 9.61
CA ARG A 402 -13.85 -3.88 9.07
C ARG A 402 -14.97 -2.92 9.47
N THR A 403 -16.21 -3.29 9.24
CA THR A 403 -17.38 -2.45 9.58
C THR A 403 -17.45 -2.18 11.07
N PHE A 404 -17.18 -3.19 11.90
CA PHE A 404 -17.14 -3.02 13.35
C PHE A 404 -16.09 -2.02 13.79
N PHE A 405 -14.84 -2.18 13.30
CA PHE A 405 -13.75 -1.26 13.68
C PHE A 405 -13.97 0.14 13.12
N ALA A 406 -14.39 0.28 11.87
CA ALA A 406 -14.70 1.58 11.28
C ALA A 406 -15.76 2.36 12.06
N ARG A 407 -16.78 1.67 12.59
CA ARG A 407 -17.83 2.30 13.41
C ARG A 407 -17.39 2.66 14.83
N ASN A 408 -16.37 1.98 15.36
CA ASN A 408 -15.99 2.11 16.77
C ASN A 408 -14.64 2.84 16.96
N LEU A 409 -13.74 2.84 15.99
CA LEU A 409 -12.51 3.62 16.06
C LEU A 409 -12.83 5.12 15.96
N GLY A 410 -12.17 5.92 16.81
CA GLY A 410 -12.44 7.37 16.92
C GLY A 410 -13.55 7.77 17.89
N ARG A 411 -14.32 6.82 18.46
CA ARG A 411 -15.26 7.10 19.55
C ARG A 411 -14.55 7.14 20.89
N GLY A 412 -15.11 7.93 21.85
CA GLY A 412 -14.54 8.02 23.19
C GLY A 412 -14.43 6.66 23.90
N ALA A 413 -13.40 6.49 24.75
CA ALA A 413 -13.05 5.21 25.38
C ALA A 413 -14.21 4.52 26.13
N GLU A 414 -15.11 5.29 26.74
CA GLU A 414 -16.28 4.75 27.47
C GLU A 414 -17.34 4.14 26.55
N GLN A 415 -17.57 4.72 25.37
CA GLN A 415 -18.51 4.19 24.39
C GLN A 415 -17.97 2.92 23.71
N ARG A 416 -16.65 2.76 23.62
CA ARG A 416 -16.00 1.57 23.04
C ARG A 416 -16.16 0.33 23.92
N VAL A 417 -15.99 0.46 25.24
CA VAL A 417 -16.08 -0.68 26.16
C VAL A 417 -17.50 -1.23 26.23
N SER A 418 -18.52 -0.35 26.28
CA SER A 418 -19.92 -0.79 26.28
C SER A 418 -20.36 -1.47 24.98
N HIS A 419 -19.77 -1.10 23.85
CA HIS A 419 -20.05 -1.75 22.56
C HIS A 419 -19.35 -3.10 22.41
N LEU A 420 -18.11 -3.25 22.93
CA LEU A 420 -17.40 -4.52 22.94
C LEU A 420 -18.14 -5.57 23.79
N ASP A 421 -18.61 -5.17 24.98
CA ASP A 421 -19.37 -6.05 25.87
C ASP A 421 -20.76 -6.42 25.29
N ALA A 422 -21.37 -5.54 24.48
CA ALA A 422 -22.65 -5.79 23.81
C ALA A 422 -22.56 -6.65 22.54
N THR A 423 -21.35 -6.84 22.01
CA THR A 423 -21.10 -7.59 20.76
C THR A 423 -20.48 -8.97 21.01
N GLU A 424 -20.20 -9.36 22.26
CA GLU A 424 -19.81 -10.73 22.64
C GLU A 424 -20.95 -11.73 22.36
N GLY A 425 -21.23 -12.07 21.18
CA GLY A 425 -22.27 -12.98 20.72
C GLY A 425 -22.76 -12.71 19.31
N LEU A 426 -22.31 -11.59 18.73
CA LEU A 426 -22.62 -11.19 17.36
C LEU A 426 -21.46 -11.41 16.39
N LEU A 427 -20.32 -11.88 16.88
CA LEU A 427 -19.14 -12.11 16.07
C LEU A 427 -19.06 -13.55 15.58
N PRO A 428 -18.63 -13.76 14.33
CA PRO A 428 -18.56 -15.11 13.74
C PRO A 428 -17.66 -16.07 14.52
N ALA A 429 -18.01 -17.35 14.53
CA ALA A 429 -17.21 -18.42 15.14
C ALA A 429 -15.81 -18.47 14.47
N GLY A 430 -14.75 -18.49 15.27
CA GLY A 430 -13.36 -18.52 14.79
C GLY A 430 -12.63 -17.18 14.95
N MET A 431 -13.31 -16.14 15.41
CA MET A 431 -12.69 -14.83 15.72
C MET A 431 -12.20 -14.72 17.17
N ASP A 432 -12.45 -15.71 18.01
CA ASP A 432 -12.02 -15.74 19.41
C ASP A 432 -10.51 -15.47 19.61
N PRO A 433 -9.60 -15.99 18.77
CA PRO A 433 -8.17 -15.68 18.91
C PRO A 433 -7.86 -14.20 18.60
N ILE A 434 -8.56 -13.61 17.65
CA ILE A 434 -8.37 -12.19 17.26
C ILE A 434 -8.90 -11.29 18.37
N LEU A 435 -10.07 -11.59 18.92
CA LEU A 435 -10.64 -10.86 20.04
C LEU A 435 -9.83 -11.06 21.32
N ALA A 436 -9.30 -12.25 21.56
CA ALA A 436 -8.38 -12.52 22.66
C ALA A 436 -7.09 -11.70 22.54
N SER A 437 -6.58 -11.47 21.34
CA SER A 437 -5.41 -10.63 21.05
C SER A 437 -5.74 -9.13 21.12
N LEU A 438 -6.84 -8.71 20.51
CA LEU A 438 -7.30 -7.32 20.46
C LEU A 438 -7.87 -6.84 21.79
N GLY A 439 -8.58 -7.72 22.52
CA GLY A 439 -9.24 -7.39 23.77
C GLY A 439 -8.31 -6.82 24.84
N PRO A 440 -7.17 -7.42 25.14
CA PRO A 440 -6.18 -6.86 26.06
C PRO A 440 -5.56 -5.55 25.59
N ALA A 441 -5.28 -5.40 24.29
CA ALA A 441 -4.69 -4.20 23.71
C ALA A 441 -5.71 -3.04 23.77
N LEU A 442 -6.96 -3.27 23.39
CA LEU A 442 -8.05 -2.31 23.47
C LEU A 442 -8.43 -1.97 24.92
N LYS A 443 -8.49 -2.97 25.82
CA LYS A 443 -8.71 -2.77 27.27
C LYS A 443 -7.56 -2.00 27.91
N SER A 444 -6.33 -2.26 27.52
CA SER A 444 -5.14 -1.52 27.97
C SER A 444 -5.15 -0.06 27.46
N ALA A 445 -5.53 0.19 26.21
CA ALA A 445 -5.68 1.53 25.67
C ALA A 445 -6.81 2.30 26.39
N ALA A 446 -7.95 1.68 26.62
CA ALA A 446 -9.07 2.26 27.37
C ALA A 446 -8.73 2.51 28.86
N SER A 447 -7.97 1.62 29.51
CA SER A 447 -7.52 1.79 30.90
C SER A 447 -6.49 2.93 31.04
N ARG A 448 -5.66 3.17 30.04
CA ARG A 448 -4.68 4.29 30.05
C ARG A 448 -5.34 5.64 29.77
N ALA A 449 -6.35 5.68 28.88
CA ALA A 449 -7.14 6.88 28.62
C ALA A 449 -7.93 7.37 29.85
N ARG A 450 -8.18 6.49 30.86
CA ARG A 450 -8.82 6.85 32.14
C ARG A 450 -7.86 7.42 33.17
N ARG A 451 -6.55 7.38 32.93
CA ARG A 451 -5.50 7.87 33.85
C ARG A 451 -4.80 9.14 33.35
N LEU A 452 -5.20 9.67 32.22
CA LEU A 452 -4.82 10.97 31.65
C LEU A 452 -6.04 11.91 31.65
#